data_d29d4f0c16b5782b2310055b7dd01eae
#
_entry.id   d29d4f0c16b5782b2310055b7dd01eae
#
_cell.length_a   1.000
_cell.length_b   1.000
_cell.length_c   1.000
_cell.angle_alpha   90.00
_cell.angle_beta   90.00
_cell.angle_gamma   90.00
#
_symmetry.space_group_name_H-M   'P 1'
#
loop_
_entity.id
_entity.type
_entity.pdbx_description
1 polymer ?
#
loop_
_entity_poly.entity_id
_entity_poly.type
_entity_poly.pdbx_seq_one_letter_code
_entity_poly.pdbx_strand_id
1 'polypeptide(L)' 'MFNKVKQAIHVGRNVTDLMRLPCIFSCYKQADGTLCYQLYNWDEPLRNVTAHEGQWLCEDYNGNWTVTDEPPQEAE' A
#
# COMPACT_ATOMS: atom_id res chain seq x y z
N MET A 1 21.23 2.02 5.24
CA MET A 1 20.40 1.76 6.43
C MET A 1 19.03 1.29 6.03
N PHE A 2 18.56 0.27 6.66
CA PHE A 2 17.27 -0.32 6.30
C PHE A 2 16.19 0.13 7.25
N ASN A 3 15.10 0.63 6.71
CA ASN A 3 13.94 0.87 7.51
C ASN A 3 13.24 -0.46 7.72
N LYS A 4 13.06 -0.82 8.96
CA LYS A 4 12.35 -2.05 9.26
C LYS A 4 10.90 -1.91 8.87
N VAL A 5 10.38 -2.95 8.25
CA VAL A 5 8.98 -3.01 7.89
C VAL A 5 8.20 -3.57 9.06
N LYS A 6 7.23 -2.81 9.54
CA LYS A 6 6.36 -3.25 10.62
C LYS A 6 5.39 -4.31 10.12
N GLN A 7 4.84 -4.10 8.94
CA GLN A 7 3.96 -5.06 8.31
C GLN A 7 3.98 -4.89 6.80
N ALA A 8 3.70 -5.95 6.08
CA ALA A 8 3.58 -5.95 4.65
C ALA A 8 2.31 -6.68 4.26
N ILE A 9 1.54 -6.09 3.37
CA ILE A 9 0.27 -6.65 2.93
C ILE A 9 0.32 -6.79 1.42
N HIS A 10 0.05 -7.99 0.92
CA HIS A 10 -0.02 -8.22 -0.51
C HIS A 10 -1.31 -7.62 -1.05
N VAL A 11 -1.18 -6.72 -2.00
CA VAL A 11 -2.32 -6.04 -2.60
C VAL A 11 -2.97 -6.99 -3.60
N GLY A 12 -4.23 -7.28 -3.40
CA GLY A 12 -4.96 -8.20 -4.25
C GLY A 12 -6.43 -7.86 -4.23
N ARG A 13 -7.27 -8.89 -4.18
CA ARG A 13 -8.73 -8.71 -4.15
C ARG A 13 -9.28 -8.75 -2.74
N ASN A 14 -8.43 -8.59 -1.76
CA ASN A 14 -8.80 -8.53 -0.35
C ASN A 14 -9.28 -7.11 0.01
N VAL A 15 -10.33 -6.67 -0.68
CA VAL A 15 -10.83 -5.30 -0.60
C VAL A 15 -11.20 -4.91 0.83
N THR A 16 -11.92 -5.80 1.51
CA THR A 16 -12.37 -5.51 2.87
C THR A 16 -11.21 -5.27 3.81
N ASP A 17 -10.17 -6.10 3.71
CA ASP A 17 -9.01 -5.97 4.58
C ASP A 17 -8.23 -4.69 4.29
N LEU A 18 -8.05 -4.39 3.00
CA LEU A 18 -7.31 -3.19 2.60
C LEU A 18 -8.06 -1.92 2.95
N MET A 19 -9.37 -1.90 2.75
CA MET A 19 -10.17 -0.70 3.04
C MET A 19 -10.29 -0.41 4.54
N ARG A 20 -9.88 -1.33 5.39
CA ARG A 20 -9.83 -1.09 6.83
C ARG A 20 -8.58 -0.31 7.25
N LEU A 21 -7.60 -0.22 6.37
CA LEU A 21 -6.36 0.48 6.68
C LEU A 21 -6.60 1.99 6.68
N PRO A 22 -6.05 2.71 7.65
CA PRO A 22 -6.28 4.15 7.73
C PRO A 22 -5.66 4.93 6.59
N CYS A 23 -4.69 4.34 5.91
CA CYS A 23 -4.00 5.01 4.81
C CYS A 23 -4.75 4.91 3.48
N ILE A 24 -5.72 3.99 3.35
CA ILE A 24 -6.43 3.79 2.10
C ILE A 24 -7.76 4.51 2.16
N PHE A 25 -8.01 5.38 1.15
CA PHE A 25 -9.25 6.11 1.12
C PHE A 25 -10.13 5.79 -0.08
N SER A 26 -9.62 5.05 -1.07
CA SER A 26 -10.38 4.77 -2.28
C SER A 26 -9.91 3.49 -2.93
N CYS A 27 -10.83 2.81 -3.58
CA CYS A 27 -10.55 1.62 -4.37
C CYS A 27 -11.32 1.74 -5.67
N TYR A 28 -10.66 1.44 -6.80
CA TYR A 28 -11.34 1.46 -8.08
C TYR A 28 -10.78 0.35 -8.97
N LYS A 29 -11.51 0.03 -10.03
CA LYS A 29 -11.10 -0.99 -10.99
C LYS A 29 -10.73 -0.31 -12.30
N GLN A 30 -9.56 -0.65 -12.83
CA GLN A 30 -9.14 -0.17 -14.12
C GLN A 30 -9.92 -0.87 -15.25
N ALA A 31 -9.79 -0.33 -16.47
CA ALA A 31 -10.47 -0.89 -17.63
C ALA A 31 -10.08 -2.34 -17.90
N ASP A 32 -8.85 -2.72 -17.53
CA ASP A 32 -8.36 -4.09 -17.71
C ASP A 32 -8.77 -5.02 -16.57
N GLY A 33 -9.53 -4.52 -15.59
CA GLY A 33 -9.98 -5.32 -14.45
C GLY A 33 -9.06 -5.31 -13.25
N THR A 34 -7.94 -4.62 -13.32
CA THR A 34 -6.99 -4.54 -12.20
C THR A 34 -7.55 -3.64 -11.10
N LEU A 35 -7.52 -4.14 -9.87
CA LEU A 35 -7.93 -3.35 -8.72
C LEU A 35 -6.81 -2.42 -8.28
N CYS A 36 -7.17 -1.18 -8.01
CA CYS A 36 -6.23 -0.15 -7.57
C CYS A 36 -6.75 0.48 -6.29
N TYR A 37 -5.84 0.76 -5.38
CA TYR A 37 -6.16 1.37 -4.09
C TYR A 37 -5.38 2.66 -3.96
N GLN A 38 -6.06 3.73 -3.60
CA GLN A 38 -5.42 5.03 -3.43
C GLN A 38 -5.09 5.26 -1.96
N LEU A 39 -3.83 5.55 -1.70
CA LEU A 39 -3.32 5.80 -0.37
C LEU A 39 -3.21 7.30 -0.12
N TYR A 40 -3.55 7.68 1.09
CA TYR A 40 -3.41 9.06 1.53
C TYR A 40 -1.95 9.32 1.90
N ASN A 41 -1.38 10.36 1.32
CA ASN A 41 -0.04 10.79 1.69
C ASN A 41 -0.14 11.98 2.63
N TRP A 42 0.13 11.75 3.90
CA TRP A 42 -0.03 12.78 4.93
C TRP A 42 0.95 13.94 4.76
N ASP A 43 2.16 13.62 4.28
CA ASP A 43 3.19 14.64 4.08
C ASP A 43 2.93 15.48 2.84
N GLU A 44 2.40 14.86 1.79
CA GLU A 44 2.12 15.51 0.52
C GLU A 44 0.74 15.08 0.03
N PRO A 45 -0.32 15.67 0.59
CA PRO A 45 -1.70 15.24 0.25
C PRO A 45 -2.04 15.31 -1.24
N LEU A 46 -1.32 16.16 -1.99
CA LEU A 46 -1.55 16.29 -3.43
C LEU A 46 -0.86 15.19 -4.23
N ARG A 47 -0.03 14.37 -3.60
CA ARG A 47 0.68 13.29 -4.25
C ARG A 47 0.20 11.96 -3.72
N ASN A 48 -1.02 11.62 -4.05
CA ASN A 48 -1.56 10.35 -3.62
C ASN A 48 -0.83 9.20 -4.32
N VAL A 49 -0.54 8.16 -3.57
CA VAL A 49 0.12 6.98 -4.09
C VAL A 49 -0.96 5.96 -4.44
N THR A 50 -0.76 5.24 -5.52
CA THR A 50 -1.69 4.20 -5.95
C THR A 50 -1.02 2.83 -5.83
N ALA A 51 -1.69 1.90 -5.16
CA ALA A 51 -1.25 0.52 -5.06
C ALA A 51 -2.07 -0.31 -6.03
N HIS A 52 -1.38 -1.08 -6.90
CA HIS A 52 -2.02 -1.94 -7.87
C HIS A 52 -2.03 -3.39 -7.40
N GLU A 53 -2.98 -4.15 -7.86
CA GLU A 53 -3.01 -5.59 -7.64
C GLU A 53 -1.65 -6.21 -7.99
N GLY A 54 -1.11 -7.03 -7.09
CA GLY A 54 0.19 -7.67 -7.28
C GLY A 54 1.34 -6.95 -6.60
N GLN A 55 1.14 -5.72 -6.17
CA GLN A 55 2.15 -4.98 -5.43
C GLN A 55 2.05 -5.27 -3.94
N TRP A 56 2.98 -4.72 -3.17
CA TRP A 56 3.01 -4.86 -1.72
C TRP A 56 2.85 -3.51 -1.06
N LEU A 57 2.06 -3.48 -0.01
CA LEU A 57 1.83 -2.30 0.79
C LEU A 57 2.57 -2.49 2.11
N CYS A 58 3.52 -1.62 2.37
CA CYS A 58 4.41 -1.78 3.52
C CYS A 58 4.28 -0.60 4.47
N GLU A 59 4.21 -0.89 5.75
CA GLU A 59 4.23 0.12 6.80
C GLU A 59 5.52 0.03 7.58
N ASP A 60 6.21 1.15 7.79
CA ASP A 60 7.38 1.17 8.66
C ASP A 60 6.97 1.51 10.09
N TYR A 61 7.95 1.54 11.00
CA TYR A 61 7.67 1.79 12.41
C TYR A 61 7.39 3.27 12.72
N ASN A 62 7.57 4.13 11.72
CA ASN A 62 7.20 5.55 11.83
C ASN A 62 5.77 5.82 11.37
N GLY A 63 5.08 4.80 10.90
CA GLY A 63 3.71 4.94 10.42
C GLY A 63 3.60 5.34 8.95
N ASN A 64 4.70 5.32 8.22
CA ASN A 64 4.69 5.65 6.81
C ASN A 64 4.37 4.42 5.96
N TRP A 65 3.55 4.62 4.93
CA TRP A 65 3.16 3.56 4.02
C TRP A 65 3.81 3.76 2.67
N THR A 66 4.35 2.69 2.11
CA THR A 66 4.95 2.70 0.78
C THR A 66 4.45 1.52 -0.02
N VAL A 67 4.53 1.64 -1.35
CA VAL A 67 4.11 0.58 -2.27
C VAL A 67 5.35 0.08 -3.01
N THR A 68 5.53 -1.23 -3.03
CA THR A 68 6.65 -1.86 -3.71
C THR A 68 6.18 -2.96 -4.65
N ASP A 69 6.94 -3.23 -5.70
CA ASP A 69 6.60 -4.28 -6.65
C ASP A 69 6.94 -5.66 -6.12
N GLU A 70 7.88 -5.75 -5.19
CA GLU A 70 8.34 -7.01 -4.64
C GLU A 70 8.12 -7.04 -3.14
N PRO A 71 7.98 -8.24 -2.55
CA PRO A 71 7.86 -8.33 -1.10
C PRO A 71 9.08 -7.71 -0.44
N PRO A 72 8.87 -6.98 0.67
CA PRO A 72 9.99 -6.37 1.36
C PRO A 72 10.92 -7.44 1.90
N GLN A 73 12.21 -7.17 1.76
CA GLN A 73 13.21 -8.01 2.40
C GLN A 73 13.36 -7.53 3.82
N GLU A 74 12.88 -8.31 4.75
CA GLU A 74 13.08 -7.98 6.14
C GLU A 74 14.51 -8.33 6.52
N ALA A 75 15.21 -7.32 7.02
CA ALA A 75 16.48 -7.59 7.66
C ALA A 75 16.18 -8.19 9.02
N GLU A 76 16.33 -9.44 9.08
CA GLU A 76 16.14 -10.14 10.33
C GLU A 76 17.28 -9.83 11.29
#